data_2e93bf99a2c0d1c1ab15a318cb5cf66b
#
_entry.id   2e93bf99a2c0d1c1ab15a318cb5cf66b
#
_cell.length_a   1.000
_cell.length_b   1.000
_cell.length_c   1.000
_cell.angle_alpha   90.00
_cell.angle_beta   90.00
_cell.angle_gamma   90.00
#
_symmetry.space_group_name_H-M   'P 1'
#
loop_
_entity.id
_entity.type
_entity.pdbx_description
1 polymer ?
#
loop_
_entity_poly.entity_id
_entity_poly.type
_entity_poly.pdbx_seq_one_letter_code
_entity_poly.pdbx_strand_id
1 'polypeptide(L)'
;MAGGLLSLVSEGQQNVILNGNPERTFWKTTYKKYTNFGMQNFRLDYEGSTSLNLTTESTFVFKVKRYADLLMDCYISVAMPTIWSPILPPQAIPQEDGSTVYTDWAPYEFKWIDNLGAQMIEKITITCGNQKLQEYSGRYILSSVQRDYNGQKKQLFSEMTGNVPEMNDPANAGTRVNAYPNAFYTSNPAGAQPSINGKVLYIPLGAWFNLKTQNAFPLVSLQYNELHISVTFRPINQLFRIRDVMDYNNNFPYVAPNFNQYYMQFYRFLQTPPDETLGPTSYVDTRTNWNPDINLNCTYCFLSNDESKLFAKNEQKYLIKQIYERPYYNITNQNKVQLDSIGMIISWMFYFQRSDVNLRNEWSNYTNWPYNYMPVDVTPAPSSGDYPNPDPAGFSPFIGPGTNPDGTLSGLMISGIYNPQNMKEILVAMGILLDGQYRENILPVGVYNFIQKYTRTDGFAPSGLYCYNFCLDTSPYSLQPSGAMNMSRFTNVELEFTTINPPVDPYAQVLTICDPVSGEIIGVNKPTWRIYDYNYDLYVMEERVNMVIFIGGNAGLLYAT
;
A
#
# COMPACT_ATOMS: atom_id res chain seq x y z
N MET A 1 14.74 6.74 66.92
CA MET A 1 15.66 7.76 66.40
C MET A 1 16.25 7.46 65.04
N ALA A 2 16.23 6.25 64.55
CA ALA A 2 16.75 5.94 63.21
C ALA A 2 15.94 6.58 62.07
N GLY A 3 14.61 6.74 62.21
CA GLY A 3 13.75 7.32 61.16
C GLY A 3 13.97 8.81 60.91
N GLY A 4 14.32 9.61 61.92
CA GLY A 4 14.60 11.03 61.77
C GLY A 4 15.89 11.32 60.99
N LEU A 5 16.89 10.44 61.13
CA LEU A 5 18.13 10.53 60.35
C LEU A 5 17.91 10.24 58.85
N LEU A 6 17.09 9.25 58.56
CA LEU A 6 16.74 8.92 57.17
C LEU A 6 15.94 10.04 56.50
N SER A 7 15.04 10.69 57.21
CA SER A 7 14.30 11.86 56.75
C SER A 7 15.24 13.03 56.43
N LEU A 8 16.21 13.32 57.30
CA LEU A 8 17.21 14.37 57.08
C LEU A 8 18.16 14.06 55.91
N VAL A 9 18.52 12.80 55.68
CA VAL A 9 19.36 12.37 54.56
C VAL A 9 18.61 12.47 53.22
N SER A 10 17.28 12.36 53.23
CA SER A 10 16.45 12.51 52.03
C SER A 10 16.28 13.96 51.56
N GLU A 11 16.62 14.93 52.40
CA GLU A 11 16.52 16.36 52.10
C GLU A 11 17.88 16.99 51.81
N GLY A 12 17.99 17.73 50.75
CA GLY A 12 19.21 18.44 50.35
C GLY A 12 18.90 19.70 49.54
N GLN A 13 19.91 20.53 49.24
CA GLN A 13 19.73 21.78 48.52
C GLN A 13 19.10 21.60 47.12
N GLN A 14 19.32 20.45 46.50
CA GLN A 14 18.74 20.12 45.19
C GLN A 14 17.26 19.72 45.27
N ASN A 15 16.72 19.46 46.44
CA ASN A 15 15.32 19.09 46.63
C ASN A 15 14.36 20.20 46.23
N VAL A 16 14.79 21.47 46.28
CA VAL A 16 13.97 22.60 45.85
C VAL A 16 13.58 22.46 44.39
N ILE A 17 14.45 21.91 43.55
CA ILE A 17 14.19 21.70 42.11
C ILE A 17 13.32 20.45 41.91
N LEU A 18 13.58 19.36 42.62
CA LEU A 18 12.92 18.06 42.40
C LEU A 18 11.64 17.88 43.21
N ASN A 19 11.62 18.39 44.46
CA ASN A 19 10.56 18.14 45.44
C ASN A 19 9.92 19.43 45.98
N GLY A 20 10.30 20.62 45.47
CA GLY A 20 9.66 21.89 45.85
C GLY A 20 8.21 21.93 45.35
N ASN A 21 7.28 22.27 46.26
CA ASN A 21 5.84 22.27 46.00
C ASN A 21 5.33 20.93 45.43
N PRO A 22 5.45 19.81 46.14
CA PRO A 22 5.10 18.49 45.63
C PRO A 22 3.59 18.39 45.38
N GLU A 23 3.21 18.02 44.17
CA GLU A 23 1.82 17.75 43.74
C GLU A 23 1.43 16.28 43.93
N ARG A 24 2.41 15.40 44.08
CA ARG A 24 2.22 13.95 44.08
C ARG A 24 2.97 13.26 45.22
N THR A 25 2.30 12.31 45.85
CA THR A 25 2.95 11.31 46.73
C THR A 25 3.01 9.96 46.00
N PHE A 26 4.05 9.17 46.27
CA PHE A 26 4.14 7.80 45.74
C PHE A 26 3.32 6.77 46.54
N TRP A 27 2.85 7.15 47.73
CA TRP A 27 2.22 6.24 48.68
C TRP A 27 0.69 6.25 48.64
N LYS A 28 0.10 7.16 47.89
CA LYS A 28 -1.35 7.25 47.71
C LYS A 28 -1.68 7.69 46.28
N THR A 29 -2.60 6.98 45.64
CA THR A 29 -3.12 7.33 44.32
C THR A 29 -4.49 7.98 44.47
N THR A 30 -4.71 9.10 43.78
CA THR A 30 -6.02 9.73 43.63
C THR A 30 -6.59 9.43 42.25
N TYR A 31 -7.84 8.99 42.19
CA TYR A 31 -8.56 8.70 40.98
C TYR A 31 -9.49 9.84 40.63
N LYS A 32 -9.46 10.27 39.35
CA LYS A 32 -10.43 11.24 38.82
C LYS A 32 -11.73 10.51 38.50
N LYS A 33 -12.87 11.14 38.88
CA LYS A 33 -14.19 10.65 38.53
C LYS A 33 -14.42 10.89 37.03
N TYR A 34 -15.15 9.99 36.36
CA TYR A 34 -15.48 10.06 34.95
C TYR A 34 -16.99 9.87 34.76
N THR A 35 -17.52 10.28 33.60
CA THR A 35 -18.90 10.09 33.18
C THR A 35 -19.14 8.64 32.75
N ASN A 36 -20.33 8.12 33.03
CA ASN A 36 -20.70 6.77 32.61
C ASN A 36 -21.00 6.74 31.11
N PHE A 37 -20.54 5.70 30.44
CA PHE A 37 -20.80 5.46 29.02
C PHE A 37 -20.97 3.97 28.75
N GLY A 38 -21.63 3.63 27.62
CA GLY A 38 -21.72 2.27 27.10
C GLY A 38 -21.22 2.22 25.66
N MET A 39 -20.62 1.11 25.26
CA MET A 39 -20.17 0.88 23.86
C MET A 39 -20.81 -0.35 23.30
N GLN A 40 -21.19 -0.29 22.00
CA GLN A 40 -21.73 -1.41 21.26
C GLN A 40 -21.26 -1.36 19.81
N ASN A 41 -20.92 -2.51 19.25
CA ASN A 41 -20.55 -2.65 17.85
C ASN A 41 -21.79 -2.92 17.00
N PHE A 42 -21.90 -2.23 15.89
CA PHE A 42 -22.95 -2.42 14.90
C PHE A 42 -22.32 -2.69 13.53
N ARG A 43 -22.88 -3.66 12.84
CA ARG A 43 -22.62 -3.89 11.43
C ARG A 43 -23.55 -3.00 10.61
N LEU A 44 -22.98 -2.27 9.67
CA LEU A 44 -23.69 -1.47 8.69
C LEU A 44 -23.47 -2.09 7.31
N ASP A 45 -24.57 -2.38 6.64
CA ASP A 45 -24.57 -2.83 5.25
C ASP A 45 -24.60 -1.63 4.31
N TYR A 46 -24.04 -1.78 3.11
CA TYR A 46 -24.04 -0.74 2.09
C TYR A 46 -25.43 -0.56 1.47
N GLU A 47 -25.66 0.63 0.90
CA GLU A 47 -26.89 0.94 0.18
C GLU A 47 -26.77 0.48 -1.28
N GLY A 48 -27.82 -0.17 -1.78
CA GLY A 48 -27.90 -0.66 -3.16
C GLY A 48 -27.42 -2.10 -3.33
N SER A 49 -27.25 -2.50 -4.57
CA SER A 49 -26.73 -3.82 -4.97
C SER A 49 -25.45 -3.61 -5.74
N THR A 50 -24.32 -3.94 -5.10
CA THR A 50 -22.99 -3.77 -5.71
C THR A 50 -22.18 -5.03 -5.50
N SER A 51 -21.46 -5.44 -6.54
CA SER A 51 -20.46 -6.50 -6.49
C SER A 51 -19.10 -5.92 -6.86
N LEU A 52 -18.02 -6.59 -6.50
CA LEU A 52 -16.71 -6.23 -7.01
C LEU A 52 -16.61 -6.63 -8.49
N ASN A 53 -16.33 -5.66 -9.33
CA ASN A 53 -16.18 -5.86 -10.76
C ASN A 53 -14.79 -6.39 -11.11
N LEU A 54 -14.70 -7.15 -12.19
CA LEU A 54 -13.45 -7.74 -12.66
C LEU A 54 -12.45 -6.70 -13.18
N THR A 55 -12.94 -5.69 -13.91
CA THR A 55 -12.11 -4.74 -14.68
C THR A 55 -12.37 -3.26 -14.38
N THR A 56 -13.45 -2.94 -13.66
CA THR A 56 -13.83 -1.57 -13.30
C THR A 56 -13.94 -1.40 -11.80
N GLU A 57 -13.72 -0.19 -11.32
CA GLU A 57 -13.86 0.15 -9.92
C GLU A 57 -15.30 -0.04 -9.43
N SER A 58 -15.44 -0.36 -8.15
CA SER A 58 -16.74 -0.56 -7.50
C SER A 58 -16.84 0.31 -6.24
N THR A 59 -17.89 1.12 -6.15
CA THR A 59 -18.10 2.01 -5.00
C THR A 59 -19.22 1.51 -4.12
N PHE A 60 -18.94 1.39 -2.83
CA PHE A 60 -19.88 1.02 -1.78
C PHE A 60 -20.15 2.23 -0.88
N VAL A 61 -21.40 2.57 -0.72
CA VAL A 61 -21.83 3.70 0.11
C VAL A 61 -22.48 3.18 1.39
N PHE A 62 -21.90 3.54 2.52
CA PHE A 62 -22.41 3.20 3.85
C PHE A 62 -23.06 4.43 4.49
N LYS A 63 -24.35 4.33 4.74
CA LYS A 63 -25.07 5.33 5.52
C LYS A 63 -24.93 5.03 7.00
N VAL A 64 -24.29 5.93 7.74
CA VAL A 64 -24.10 5.79 9.17
C VAL A 64 -25.39 6.20 9.90
N LYS A 65 -26.12 5.21 10.41
CA LYS A 65 -27.35 5.42 11.17
C LYS A 65 -27.04 5.93 12.57
N ARG A 66 -27.92 6.74 13.12
CA ARG A 66 -27.77 7.31 14.47
C ARG A 66 -28.29 6.34 15.53
N TYR A 67 -27.53 5.30 15.82
CA TYR A 67 -27.90 4.35 16.88
C TYR A 67 -27.53 4.84 18.26
N ALA A 68 -26.50 5.69 18.39
CA ALA A 68 -26.00 6.24 19.64
C ALA A 68 -25.49 7.68 19.46
N ASP A 69 -24.92 8.26 20.52
CA ASP A 69 -24.48 9.65 20.58
C ASP A 69 -23.17 9.90 19.83
N LEU A 70 -22.21 8.97 19.94
CA LEU A 70 -20.89 9.10 19.33
C LEU A 70 -20.57 7.87 18.47
N LEU A 71 -19.71 8.08 17.46
CA LEU A 71 -19.15 7.04 16.59
C LEU A 71 -17.64 6.97 16.76
N MET A 72 -17.11 5.77 16.90
CA MET A 72 -15.68 5.47 17.00
C MET A 72 -15.33 4.28 16.09
N ASP A 73 -14.07 3.89 16.07
CA ASP A 73 -13.53 2.60 15.59
C ASP A 73 -14.31 1.97 14.42
N CYS A 74 -14.25 2.60 13.27
CA CYS A 74 -14.86 2.06 12.06
C CYS A 74 -13.83 1.26 11.26
N TYR A 75 -14.20 0.06 10.85
CA TYR A 75 -13.40 -0.77 9.96
C TYR A 75 -14.27 -1.50 8.95
N ILE A 76 -13.72 -1.70 7.75
CA ILE A 76 -14.38 -2.44 6.67
C ILE A 76 -14.02 -3.91 6.84
N SER A 77 -14.99 -4.79 6.79
CA SER A 77 -14.74 -6.23 6.67
C SER A 77 -15.04 -6.72 5.25
N VAL A 78 -14.12 -7.54 4.74
CA VAL A 78 -14.20 -8.13 3.40
C VAL A 78 -13.87 -9.62 3.50
N ALA A 79 -14.79 -10.48 3.06
CA ALA A 79 -14.56 -11.92 3.03
C ALA A 79 -13.81 -12.32 1.76
N MET A 80 -12.54 -12.70 1.90
CA MET A 80 -11.72 -13.20 0.80
C MET A 80 -12.06 -14.66 0.50
N PRO A 81 -12.11 -15.06 -0.78
CA PRO A 81 -12.45 -16.40 -1.19
C PRO A 81 -11.31 -17.39 -0.92
N THR A 82 -11.64 -18.64 -0.84
CA THR A 82 -10.68 -19.75 -0.91
C THR A 82 -10.21 -19.91 -2.36
N ILE A 83 -8.91 -20.12 -2.55
CA ILE A 83 -8.27 -20.20 -3.86
C ILE A 83 -7.71 -21.59 -4.12
N TRP A 84 -7.99 -22.11 -5.29
CA TRP A 84 -7.45 -23.37 -5.82
C TRP A 84 -6.61 -23.08 -7.07
N SER A 85 -5.29 -23.27 -6.96
CA SER A 85 -4.35 -23.05 -8.08
C SER A 85 -3.93 -24.40 -8.66
N PRO A 86 -4.39 -24.77 -9.87
CA PRO A 86 -4.06 -26.05 -10.49
C PRO A 86 -2.63 -26.06 -11.05
N ILE A 87 -2.17 -27.25 -11.47
CA ILE A 87 -0.95 -27.43 -12.24
C ILE A 87 -1.32 -27.76 -13.69
N LEU A 88 -0.68 -27.07 -14.64
CA LEU A 88 -0.77 -27.44 -16.05
C LEU A 88 0.19 -28.60 -16.32
N PRO A 89 -0.31 -29.74 -16.82
CA PRO A 89 0.55 -30.87 -17.20
C PRO A 89 1.43 -30.51 -18.41
N PRO A 90 2.54 -31.26 -18.62
CA PRO A 90 3.41 -31.06 -19.74
C PRO A 90 2.67 -31.06 -21.08
N GLN A 91 2.92 -30.07 -21.91
CA GLN A 91 2.33 -29.94 -23.25
C GLN A 91 3.32 -30.43 -24.31
N ALA A 92 2.82 -31.16 -25.29
CA ALA A 92 3.61 -31.61 -26.43
C ALA A 92 3.80 -30.46 -27.42
N ILE A 93 5.05 -30.11 -27.73
CA ILE A 93 5.41 -29.10 -28.72
C ILE A 93 6.06 -29.84 -29.88
N PRO A 94 5.38 -29.94 -31.07
CA PRO A 94 5.98 -30.47 -32.28
C PRO A 94 7.13 -29.58 -32.74
N GLN A 95 8.28 -30.19 -33.07
CA GLN A 95 9.42 -29.50 -33.65
C GLN A 95 9.41 -29.63 -35.19
N GLU A 96 10.12 -28.74 -35.86
CA GLU A 96 10.23 -28.75 -37.32
C GLU A 96 10.91 -30.04 -37.87
N ASP A 97 11.74 -30.68 -37.07
CA ASP A 97 12.42 -31.95 -37.39
C ASP A 97 11.53 -33.19 -37.21
N GLY A 98 10.25 -33.00 -36.86
CA GLY A 98 9.28 -34.06 -36.58
C GLY A 98 9.39 -34.69 -35.20
N SER A 99 10.29 -34.22 -34.36
CA SER A 99 10.37 -34.61 -32.93
C SER A 99 9.30 -33.89 -32.12
N THR A 100 8.97 -34.44 -30.93
CA THR A 100 8.07 -33.80 -29.98
C THR A 100 8.83 -33.54 -28.69
N VAL A 101 8.90 -32.28 -28.30
CA VAL A 101 9.43 -31.87 -27.00
C VAL A 101 8.27 -31.62 -26.07
N TYR A 102 8.36 -32.08 -24.83
CA TYR A 102 7.37 -31.79 -23.81
C TYR A 102 7.84 -30.62 -22.95
N THR A 103 6.92 -29.69 -22.66
CA THR A 103 7.17 -28.63 -21.67
C THR A 103 7.23 -29.23 -20.28
N ASP A 104 7.81 -28.48 -19.36
CA ASP A 104 7.75 -28.83 -17.94
C ASP A 104 6.33 -28.62 -17.36
N TRP A 105 6.11 -29.16 -16.17
CA TRP A 105 4.90 -28.89 -15.42
C TRP A 105 4.85 -27.40 -15.06
N ALA A 106 3.77 -26.71 -15.47
CA ALA A 106 3.57 -25.29 -15.23
C ALA A 106 2.47 -25.08 -14.16
N PRO A 107 2.83 -24.59 -12.97
CA PRO A 107 1.84 -24.30 -11.95
C PRO A 107 1.14 -22.97 -12.22
N TYR A 108 -0.19 -22.94 -12.06
CA TYR A 108 -0.97 -21.69 -12.02
C TYR A 108 -0.85 -21.05 -10.63
N GLU A 109 0.31 -20.62 -10.23
CA GLU A 109 0.52 -20.07 -8.90
C GLU A 109 -0.18 -18.71 -8.75
N PHE A 110 -1.24 -18.70 -7.98
CA PHE A 110 -1.98 -17.51 -7.63
C PHE A 110 -1.39 -16.88 -6.36
N LYS A 111 -1.21 -15.58 -6.35
CA LYS A 111 -0.82 -14.80 -5.17
C LYS A 111 -1.69 -13.55 -5.07
N TRP A 112 -2.22 -13.26 -3.89
CA TRP A 112 -2.75 -11.95 -3.63
C TRP A 112 -1.63 -10.92 -3.64
N ILE A 113 -1.97 -9.65 -3.94
CA ILE A 113 -0.99 -8.55 -3.89
C ILE A 113 -0.52 -8.29 -2.45
N ASP A 114 0.66 -7.70 -2.32
CA ASP A 114 1.17 -7.26 -1.03
C ASP A 114 0.31 -6.13 -0.45
N ASN A 115 0.11 -6.12 0.88
CA ASN A 115 -0.74 -5.15 1.58
C ASN A 115 -2.17 -5.10 1.02
N LEU A 116 -2.75 -6.25 0.71
CA LEU A 116 -4.01 -6.42 0.00
C LEU A 116 -5.12 -5.51 0.53
N GLY A 117 -5.42 -5.54 1.83
CA GLY A 117 -6.51 -4.77 2.42
C GLY A 117 -6.38 -3.26 2.24
N ALA A 118 -5.17 -2.71 2.34
CA ALA A 118 -4.95 -1.30 2.07
C ALA A 118 -4.97 -0.99 0.57
N GLN A 119 -4.28 -1.80 -0.24
CA GLN A 119 -4.14 -1.58 -1.68
C GLN A 119 -5.43 -1.84 -2.47
N MET A 120 -6.36 -2.65 -1.95
CA MET A 120 -7.65 -2.85 -2.61
C MET A 120 -8.57 -1.61 -2.56
N ILE A 121 -8.31 -0.67 -1.66
CA ILE A 121 -9.05 0.57 -1.54
C ILE A 121 -8.40 1.63 -2.42
N GLU A 122 -9.12 2.07 -3.47
CA GLU A 122 -8.66 3.19 -4.29
C GLU A 122 -8.93 4.52 -3.59
N LYS A 123 -10.13 4.67 -3.00
CA LYS A 123 -10.53 5.92 -2.36
C LYS A 123 -11.56 5.71 -1.25
N ILE A 124 -11.40 6.44 -0.16
CA ILE A 124 -12.40 6.61 0.89
C ILE A 124 -12.83 8.08 0.91
N THR A 125 -14.12 8.32 0.88
CA THR A 125 -14.69 9.67 0.97
C THR A 125 -15.70 9.72 2.12
N ILE A 126 -15.48 10.62 3.05
CA ILE A 126 -16.35 10.86 4.21
C ILE A 126 -17.10 12.16 3.97
N THR A 127 -18.44 12.05 3.87
CA THR A 127 -19.30 13.19 3.60
C THR A 127 -20.36 13.35 4.70
N CYS A 128 -20.67 14.58 5.01
CA CYS A 128 -21.80 14.92 5.89
C CYS A 128 -22.76 15.82 5.12
N GLY A 129 -23.93 15.29 4.78
CA GLY A 129 -24.80 15.90 3.80
C GLY A 129 -24.09 16.05 2.44
N ASN A 130 -24.03 17.27 1.92
CA ASN A 130 -23.35 17.55 0.66
C ASN A 130 -21.88 17.98 0.84
N GLN A 131 -21.38 18.03 2.07
CA GLN A 131 -20.03 18.50 2.34
C GLN A 131 -19.05 17.35 2.52
N LYS A 132 -17.98 17.35 1.72
CA LYS A 132 -16.86 16.42 1.86
C LYS A 132 -16.01 16.87 3.04
N LEU A 133 -15.90 16.01 4.06
CA LEU A 133 -15.09 16.28 5.25
C LEU A 133 -13.65 15.78 5.07
N GLN A 134 -13.49 14.59 4.49
CA GLN A 134 -12.18 13.99 4.29
C GLN A 134 -12.21 13.04 3.08
N GLU A 135 -11.10 12.99 2.33
CA GLU A 135 -10.90 12.06 1.22
C GLU A 135 -9.45 11.63 1.20
N TYR A 136 -9.21 10.34 1.02
CA TYR A 136 -7.87 9.76 0.94
C TYR A 136 -7.91 8.35 0.36
N SER A 137 -6.75 7.87 -0.08
CA SER A 137 -6.59 6.53 -0.67
C SER A 137 -6.16 5.47 0.37
N GLY A 138 -6.27 4.21 -0.01
CA GLY A 138 -5.68 3.11 0.76
C GLY A 138 -4.16 3.19 0.81
N ARG A 139 -3.53 3.79 -0.21
CA ARG A 139 -2.08 4.08 -0.22
C ARG A 139 -1.68 5.02 0.91
N TYR A 140 -2.47 6.05 1.18
CA TYR A 140 -2.25 6.93 2.31
C TYR A 140 -2.36 6.18 3.65
N ILE A 141 -3.40 5.34 3.82
CA ILE A 141 -3.57 4.52 5.03
C ILE A 141 -2.31 3.68 5.26
N LEU A 142 -1.86 2.96 4.23
CA LEU A 142 -0.66 2.14 4.31
C LEU A 142 0.58 2.97 4.66
N SER A 143 0.80 4.08 3.97
CA SER A 143 1.96 4.95 4.18
C SER A 143 1.99 5.55 5.58
N SER A 144 0.84 5.98 6.11
CA SER A 144 0.73 6.51 7.47
C SER A 144 0.97 5.44 8.54
N VAL A 145 0.46 4.22 8.33
CA VAL A 145 0.74 3.09 9.22
C VAL A 145 2.23 2.74 9.21
N GLN A 146 2.85 2.70 8.04
CA GLN A 146 4.26 2.39 7.91
C GLN A 146 5.16 3.48 8.52
N ARG A 147 4.77 4.74 8.43
CA ARG A 147 5.52 5.86 8.99
C ARG A 147 5.39 5.97 10.52
N ASP A 148 4.16 5.84 11.05
CA ASP A 148 3.82 6.29 12.39
C ASP A 148 3.58 5.16 13.40
N TYR A 149 3.28 3.92 12.96
CA TYR A 149 2.97 2.84 13.88
C TYR A 149 4.23 2.07 14.29
N ASN A 150 4.27 1.64 15.55
CA ASN A 150 5.32 0.76 16.05
C ASN A 150 5.23 -0.65 15.45
N GLY A 151 6.29 -1.45 15.59
CA GLY A 151 6.39 -2.78 14.98
C GLY A 151 5.24 -3.73 15.35
N GLN A 152 4.79 -3.72 16.60
CA GLN A 152 3.68 -4.57 17.06
C GLN A 152 2.34 -4.20 16.39
N LYS A 153 2.04 -2.91 16.32
CA LYS A 153 0.83 -2.44 15.63
C LYS A 153 0.88 -2.68 14.13
N LYS A 154 2.07 -2.58 13.50
CA LYS A 154 2.25 -2.93 12.09
C LYS A 154 2.00 -4.40 11.83
N GLN A 155 2.48 -5.28 12.69
CA GLN A 155 2.22 -6.71 12.58
C GLN A 155 0.72 -6.99 12.69
N LEU A 156 0.02 -6.44 13.67
CA LEU A 156 -1.43 -6.57 13.79
C LEU A 156 -2.16 -6.01 12.57
N PHE A 157 -1.74 -4.86 12.06
CA PHE A 157 -2.30 -4.30 10.83
C PHE A 157 -2.10 -5.24 9.64
N SER A 158 -0.92 -5.83 9.50
CA SER A 158 -0.63 -6.83 8.45
C SER A 158 -1.54 -8.05 8.57
N GLU A 159 -1.71 -8.59 9.77
CA GLU A 159 -2.63 -9.70 10.04
C GLU A 159 -4.09 -9.37 9.71
N MET A 160 -4.55 -8.17 10.11
CA MET A 160 -5.92 -7.70 9.88
C MET A 160 -6.20 -7.46 8.40
N THR A 161 -5.23 -6.94 7.66
CA THR A 161 -5.37 -6.53 6.25
C THR A 161 -4.92 -7.60 5.26
N GLY A 162 -4.54 -8.79 5.74
CA GLY A 162 -4.17 -9.92 4.89
C GLY A 162 -2.79 -9.81 4.25
N ASN A 163 -1.89 -8.98 4.79
CA ASN A 163 -0.49 -8.94 4.37
C ASN A 163 0.32 -10.01 5.11
N VAL A 164 0.00 -11.25 4.82
CA VAL A 164 0.59 -12.45 5.45
C VAL A 164 1.06 -13.43 4.36
N PRO A 165 2.14 -14.17 4.61
CA PRO A 165 2.71 -15.08 3.62
C PRO A 165 1.72 -16.09 3.05
N GLU A 166 0.75 -16.55 3.84
CA GLU A 166 -0.30 -17.48 3.39
C GLU A 166 -1.14 -16.91 2.24
N MET A 167 -1.22 -15.58 2.10
CA MET A 167 -1.99 -14.92 1.05
C MET A 167 -1.10 -14.39 -0.08
N ASN A 168 0.01 -13.70 0.25
CA ASN A 168 0.84 -13.00 -0.73
C ASN A 168 2.09 -13.78 -1.15
N ASP A 169 2.52 -14.80 -0.40
CA ASP A 169 3.63 -15.69 -0.76
C ASP A 169 3.42 -17.14 -0.28
N PRO A 170 2.38 -17.83 -0.77
CA PRO A 170 2.02 -19.17 -0.29
C PRO A 170 3.14 -20.21 -0.42
N ALA A 171 4.06 -20.02 -1.36
CA ALA A 171 5.20 -20.90 -1.58
C ALA A 171 6.18 -20.92 -0.39
N ASN A 172 6.27 -19.83 0.36
CA ASN A 172 7.16 -19.67 1.51
C ASN A 172 6.41 -19.52 2.84
N ALA A 173 5.11 -19.81 2.86
CA ALA A 173 4.30 -19.74 4.07
C ALA A 173 4.46 -20.96 4.96
N GLY A 174 4.42 -20.75 6.27
CA GLY A 174 4.58 -21.82 7.27
C GLY A 174 5.99 -22.41 7.23
N THR A 175 6.07 -23.70 6.94
CA THR A 175 7.35 -24.42 6.85
C THR A 175 7.79 -24.68 5.41
N ARG A 176 7.09 -24.13 4.43
CA ARG A 176 7.41 -24.31 3.01
C ARG A 176 8.56 -23.41 2.60
N VAL A 177 9.39 -23.91 1.69
CA VAL A 177 10.47 -23.16 1.05
C VAL A 177 10.36 -23.38 -0.45
N ASN A 178 10.01 -22.34 -1.18
CA ASN A 178 9.77 -22.34 -2.64
C ASN A 178 8.85 -23.50 -3.10
N ALA A 179 7.92 -23.92 -2.25
CA ALA A 179 7.02 -25.03 -2.51
C ALA A 179 5.57 -24.51 -2.50
N TYR A 180 5.07 -24.16 -3.66
CA TYR A 180 3.71 -23.65 -3.80
C TYR A 180 2.69 -24.79 -3.56
N PRO A 181 1.65 -24.58 -2.72
CA PRO A 181 0.63 -25.59 -2.45
C PRO A 181 -0.38 -25.67 -3.60
N ASN A 182 -0.02 -26.39 -4.66
CA ASN A 182 -0.90 -26.56 -5.81
C ASN A 182 -2.11 -27.42 -5.46
N ALA A 183 -3.29 -27.03 -5.95
CA ALA A 183 -4.50 -27.82 -5.87
C ALA A 183 -4.59 -28.71 -7.13
N PHE A 184 -4.55 -30.02 -6.95
CA PHE A 184 -4.81 -30.95 -8.03
C PHE A 184 -5.96 -31.87 -7.67
N TYR A 185 -6.59 -32.34 -8.71
CA TYR A 185 -7.60 -33.37 -8.56
C TYR A 185 -7.03 -34.57 -7.81
N THR A 186 -7.81 -35.07 -6.91
CA THR A 186 -7.50 -36.31 -6.20
C THR A 186 -8.75 -37.15 -6.02
N SER A 187 -8.63 -38.44 -6.25
CA SER A 187 -9.68 -39.42 -5.96
C SER A 187 -9.88 -39.66 -4.47
N ASN A 188 -9.09 -39.02 -3.61
CA ASN A 188 -9.26 -39.10 -2.17
C ASN A 188 -10.64 -38.52 -1.77
N PRO A 189 -11.40 -39.16 -0.87
CA PRO A 189 -12.67 -38.64 -0.37
C PRO A 189 -12.60 -37.23 0.24
N ALA A 190 -11.41 -36.80 0.68
CA ALA A 190 -11.17 -35.42 1.16
C ALA A 190 -11.16 -34.36 0.04
N GLY A 191 -11.06 -34.80 -1.23
CA GLY A 191 -10.96 -33.89 -2.38
C GLY A 191 -9.63 -33.13 -2.48
N ALA A 192 -9.55 -32.21 -3.44
CA ALA A 192 -8.40 -31.32 -3.59
C ALA A 192 -8.30 -30.38 -2.38
N GLN A 193 -7.07 -30.08 -1.96
CA GLN A 193 -6.82 -29.08 -0.93
C GLN A 193 -6.65 -27.70 -1.56
N PRO A 194 -7.16 -26.65 -0.94
CA PRO A 194 -6.99 -25.28 -1.44
C PRO A 194 -5.54 -24.81 -1.32
N SER A 195 -5.11 -23.99 -2.28
CA SER A 195 -3.80 -23.34 -2.25
C SER A 195 -3.74 -22.19 -1.23
N ILE A 196 -4.83 -21.42 -1.14
CA ILE A 196 -4.99 -20.33 -0.17
C ILE A 196 -6.36 -20.47 0.48
N ASN A 197 -6.40 -20.52 1.81
CA ASN A 197 -7.66 -20.52 2.54
C ASN A 197 -8.29 -19.13 2.55
N GLY A 198 -9.62 -19.08 2.45
CA GLY A 198 -10.38 -17.85 2.60
C GLY A 198 -10.16 -17.22 3.99
N LYS A 199 -10.12 -15.91 4.03
CA LYS A 199 -9.91 -15.11 5.26
C LYS A 199 -10.81 -13.87 5.24
N VAL A 200 -11.35 -13.48 6.39
CA VAL A 200 -12.01 -12.19 6.53
C VAL A 200 -10.95 -11.14 6.85
N LEU A 201 -10.89 -10.10 6.03
CA LEU A 201 -10.04 -8.94 6.26
C LEU A 201 -10.80 -7.89 7.09
N TYR A 202 -10.07 -7.19 7.95
CA TYR A 202 -10.57 -6.09 8.76
C TYR A 202 -9.71 -4.87 8.50
N ILE A 203 -10.21 -3.94 7.70
CA ILE A 203 -9.44 -2.79 7.22
C ILE A 203 -9.88 -1.55 7.99
N PRO A 204 -9.02 -0.98 8.88
CA PRO A 204 -9.36 0.25 9.59
C PRO A 204 -9.45 1.42 8.61
N LEU A 205 -10.46 2.28 8.76
CA LEU A 205 -10.65 3.43 7.89
C LEU A 205 -9.52 4.46 7.99
N GLY A 206 -8.86 4.58 9.14
CA GLY A 206 -7.82 5.60 9.34
C GLY A 206 -8.35 7.04 9.42
N ALA A 207 -9.65 7.24 9.56
CA ALA A 207 -10.26 8.55 9.75
C ALA A 207 -9.89 9.17 11.12
N TRP A 208 -9.98 10.50 11.24
CA TRP A 208 -9.58 11.19 12.48
C TRP A 208 -10.32 10.69 13.73
N PHE A 209 -11.59 10.30 13.59
CA PHE A 209 -12.41 9.83 14.71
C PHE A 209 -12.12 8.37 15.12
N ASN A 210 -11.35 7.63 14.30
CA ASN A 210 -10.92 6.26 14.62
C ASN A 210 -9.60 6.21 15.42
N LEU A 211 -8.90 7.34 15.55
CA LEU A 211 -7.56 7.35 16.12
C LEU A 211 -7.55 7.41 17.64
N LYS A 212 -8.45 8.23 18.21
CA LYS A 212 -8.59 8.42 19.67
C LYS A 212 -10.03 8.66 20.08
N THR A 213 -10.36 8.24 21.30
CA THR A 213 -11.69 8.42 21.89
C THR A 213 -12.11 9.88 22.00
N GLN A 214 -11.15 10.80 22.24
CA GLN A 214 -11.41 12.24 22.29
C GLN A 214 -11.82 12.86 20.94
N ASN A 215 -11.56 12.15 19.86
CA ASN A 215 -11.94 12.56 18.51
C ASN A 215 -13.18 11.84 17.98
N ALA A 216 -13.90 11.11 18.83
CA ALA A 216 -15.13 10.41 18.44
C ALA A 216 -16.08 11.35 17.71
N PHE A 217 -16.68 10.88 16.62
CA PHE A 217 -17.58 11.66 15.79
C PHE A 217 -18.91 11.88 16.52
N PRO A 218 -19.35 13.13 16.80
CA PRO A 218 -20.52 13.42 17.59
C PRO A 218 -21.81 13.33 16.72
N LEU A 219 -22.38 12.13 16.59
CA LEU A 219 -23.61 11.92 15.85
C LEU A 219 -24.80 12.69 16.47
N VAL A 220 -24.78 12.87 17.78
CA VAL A 220 -25.81 13.63 18.52
C VAL A 220 -25.88 15.11 18.09
N SER A 221 -24.75 15.67 17.62
CA SER A 221 -24.68 17.05 17.15
C SER A 221 -25.23 17.25 15.72
N LEU A 222 -25.53 16.18 14.99
CA LEU A 222 -26.12 16.23 13.66
C LEU A 222 -27.62 16.14 13.73
N GLN A 223 -28.35 17.14 13.28
CA GLN A 223 -29.83 17.10 13.21
C GLN A 223 -30.35 16.99 11.77
N TYR A 224 -29.68 17.68 10.84
CA TYR A 224 -30.18 17.87 9.48
C TYR A 224 -29.39 17.06 8.44
N ASN A 225 -28.16 16.70 8.76
CA ASN A 225 -27.28 16.00 7.85
C ASN A 225 -27.01 14.56 8.30
N GLU A 226 -26.77 13.70 7.34
CA GLU A 226 -26.40 12.31 7.55
C GLU A 226 -24.93 12.10 7.19
N LEU A 227 -24.27 11.23 7.92
CA LEU A 227 -22.89 10.83 7.65
C LEU A 227 -22.91 9.67 6.66
N HIS A 228 -22.22 9.85 5.53
CA HIS A 228 -21.97 8.79 4.55
C HIS A 228 -20.49 8.51 4.43
N ILE A 229 -20.14 7.25 4.35
CA ILE A 229 -18.79 6.77 4.10
C ILE A 229 -18.83 5.99 2.80
N SER A 230 -18.20 6.53 1.77
CA SER A 230 -18.12 5.91 0.46
C SER A 230 -16.72 5.30 0.28
N VAL A 231 -16.67 4.03 -0.09
CA VAL A 231 -15.43 3.30 -0.31
C VAL A 231 -15.40 2.78 -1.73
N THR A 232 -14.42 3.22 -2.51
CA THR A 232 -14.18 2.76 -3.87
C THR A 232 -13.07 1.72 -3.86
N PHE A 233 -13.37 0.53 -4.36
CA PHE A 233 -12.44 -0.58 -4.47
C PHE A 233 -11.88 -0.67 -5.88
N ARG A 234 -10.61 -1.09 -5.97
CA ARG A 234 -9.95 -1.44 -7.22
C ARG A 234 -10.62 -2.65 -7.87
N PRO A 235 -10.54 -2.76 -9.19
CA PRO A 235 -11.03 -3.94 -9.90
C PRO A 235 -10.22 -5.19 -9.53
N ILE A 236 -10.87 -6.34 -9.63
CA ILE A 236 -10.30 -7.63 -9.18
C ILE A 236 -8.99 -7.97 -9.90
N ASN A 237 -8.88 -7.65 -11.20
CA ASN A 237 -7.65 -7.89 -11.99
C ASN A 237 -6.41 -7.14 -11.45
N GLN A 238 -6.59 -6.17 -10.56
CA GLN A 238 -5.50 -5.43 -9.91
C GLN A 238 -5.17 -5.95 -8.50
N LEU A 239 -5.88 -6.98 -8.01
CA LEU A 239 -5.76 -7.46 -6.63
C LEU A 239 -4.93 -8.75 -6.48
N PHE A 240 -4.55 -9.39 -7.58
CA PHE A 240 -3.78 -10.62 -7.53
C PHE A 240 -2.80 -10.74 -8.70
N ARG A 241 -1.91 -11.69 -8.59
CA ARG A 241 -0.92 -12.06 -9.60
C ARG A 241 -1.01 -13.56 -9.85
N ILE A 242 -0.70 -13.96 -11.05
CA ILE A 242 -0.60 -15.37 -11.43
C ILE A 242 0.64 -15.60 -12.26
N ARG A 243 1.15 -16.83 -12.29
CA ARG A 243 2.15 -17.20 -13.28
C ARG A 243 1.52 -17.30 -14.66
N ASP A 244 2.17 -16.73 -15.64
CA ASP A 244 1.79 -16.91 -17.04
C ASP A 244 2.30 -18.27 -17.54
N VAL A 245 1.43 -19.26 -17.46
CA VAL A 245 1.76 -20.66 -17.84
C VAL A 245 1.99 -20.85 -19.34
N MET A 246 1.71 -19.84 -20.16
CA MET A 246 1.98 -19.87 -21.59
C MET A 246 3.30 -19.21 -21.96
N ASP A 247 3.93 -18.49 -21.05
CA ASP A 247 5.22 -17.84 -21.29
C ASP A 247 6.39 -18.71 -20.80
N TYR A 248 6.58 -19.84 -21.49
CA TYR A 248 7.67 -20.79 -21.22
C TYR A 248 9.05 -20.15 -21.37
N ASN A 249 9.23 -19.29 -22.37
CA ASN A 249 10.51 -18.69 -22.68
C ASN A 249 11.05 -17.79 -21.56
N ASN A 250 10.15 -17.17 -20.79
CA ASN A 250 10.51 -16.32 -19.65
C ASN A 250 10.31 -17.03 -18.29
N ASN A 251 10.28 -18.38 -18.29
CA ASN A 251 10.14 -19.20 -17.09
C ASN A 251 8.89 -18.87 -16.27
N PHE A 252 7.75 -18.71 -16.92
CA PHE A 252 6.43 -18.48 -16.28
C PHE A 252 6.43 -17.32 -15.29
N PRO A 253 6.64 -16.07 -15.73
CA PRO A 253 6.72 -14.92 -14.86
C PRO A 253 5.39 -14.65 -14.15
N TYR A 254 5.44 -14.04 -12.97
CA TYR A 254 4.25 -13.50 -12.31
C TYR A 254 3.79 -12.23 -13.01
N VAL A 255 2.54 -12.24 -13.46
CA VAL A 255 1.93 -11.12 -14.18
C VAL A 255 0.57 -10.74 -13.58
N ALA A 256 0.10 -9.54 -13.90
CA ALA A 256 -1.29 -9.16 -13.68
C ALA A 256 -2.20 -10.03 -14.58
N PRO A 257 -3.35 -10.51 -14.09
CA PRO A 257 -4.23 -11.36 -14.87
C PRO A 257 -4.85 -10.60 -16.05
N ASN A 258 -4.83 -11.22 -17.21
CA ASN A 258 -5.54 -10.76 -18.40
C ASN A 258 -6.80 -11.62 -18.61
N PHE A 259 -7.96 -11.10 -18.27
CA PHE A 259 -9.22 -11.85 -18.37
C PHE A 259 -9.70 -12.11 -19.83
N ASN A 260 -9.00 -11.61 -20.84
CA ASN A 260 -9.21 -12.04 -22.21
C ASN A 260 -8.62 -13.44 -22.48
N GLN A 261 -7.69 -13.87 -21.63
CA GLN A 261 -7.13 -15.21 -21.70
C GLN A 261 -7.95 -16.17 -20.83
N TYR A 262 -8.40 -17.29 -21.42
CA TYR A 262 -9.27 -18.24 -20.70
C TYR A 262 -8.62 -18.82 -19.44
N TYR A 263 -7.30 -19.05 -19.48
CA TYR A 263 -6.54 -19.65 -18.38
C TYR A 263 -6.26 -18.68 -17.23
N MET A 264 -6.47 -17.38 -17.41
CA MET A 264 -6.31 -16.33 -16.40
C MET A 264 -7.61 -15.90 -15.73
N GLN A 265 -8.74 -16.47 -16.12
CA GLN A 265 -10.06 -16.10 -15.61
C GLN A 265 -10.19 -16.40 -14.10
N PHE A 266 -10.71 -15.43 -13.33
CA PHE A 266 -10.77 -15.49 -11.87
C PHE A 266 -11.61 -16.67 -11.37
N TYR A 267 -12.73 -17.02 -12.02
CA TYR A 267 -13.60 -18.14 -11.62
C TYR A 267 -12.89 -19.48 -11.56
N ARG A 268 -11.80 -19.67 -12.30
CA ARG A 268 -11.00 -20.90 -12.31
C ARG A 268 -10.30 -21.17 -10.98
N PHE A 269 -10.04 -20.11 -10.25
CA PHE A 269 -9.38 -20.17 -8.94
C PHE A 269 -10.38 -20.25 -7.77
N LEU A 270 -11.69 -20.04 -8.03
CA LEU A 270 -12.74 -20.06 -7.01
C LEU A 270 -13.39 -21.42 -6.78
N GLN A 271 -12.97 -22.42 -7.52
CA GLN A 271 -13.53 -23.78 -7.48
C GLN A 271 -12.43 -24.82 -7.61
N THR A 272 -12.70 -26.03 -7.17
CA THR A 272 -11.74 -27.14 -7.29
C THR A 272 -11.41 -27.39 -8.76
N PRO A 273 -10.14 -27.72 -9.08
CA PRO A 273 -9.77 -28.03 -10.45
C PRO A 273 -10.51 -29.29 -10.95
N PRO A 274 -10.85 -29.35 -12.24
CA PRO A 274 -11.46 -30.53 -12.83
C PRO A 274 -10.47 -31.69 -12.96
N ASP A 275 -11.02 -32.89 -13.16
CA ASP A 275 -10.30 -34.16 -13.17
C ASP A 275 -9.25 -34.30 -14.28
N GLU A 276 -9.45 -33.66 -15.43
CA GLU A 276 -8.69 -34.04 -16.61
C GLU A 276 -7.94 -32.86 -17.22
N THR A 277 -8.58 -32.06 -18.03
CA THR A 277 -7.92 -31.01 -18.81
C THR A 277 -8.28 -29.63 -18.30
N LEU A 278 -7.29 -28.74 -18.28
CA LEU A 278 -7.49 -27.33 -17.93
C LEU A 278 -7.91 -26.48 -19.14
N GLY A 279 -8.68 -27.08 -20.06
CA GLY A 279 -9.18 -26.42 -21.27
C GLY A 279 -10.17 -25.27 -21.00
N PRO A 280 -10.61 -24.57 -22.05
CA PRO A 280 -11.55 -23.44 -21.92
C PRO A 280 -12.90 -23.83 -21.31
N THR A 281 -13.37 -25.06 -21.55
CA THR A 281 -14.69 -25.57 -21.14
C THR A 281 -14.66 -26.50 -19.92
N SER A 282 -13.50 -26.69 -19.30
CA SER A 282 -13.31 -27.68 -18.22
C SER A 282 -13.98 -27.28 -16.89
N TYR A 283 -14.30 -26.03 -16.70
CA TYR A 283 -14.87 -25.51 -15.47
C TYR A 283 -16.39 -25.31 -15.61
N VAL A 284 -17.14 -25.80 -14.62
CA VAL A 284 -18.61 -25.77 -14.63
C VAL A 284 -19.14 -24.37 -14.31
N ASP A 285 -18.55 -23.71 -13.32
CA ASP A 285 -18.97 -22.37 -12.91
C ASP A 285 -18.07 -21.34 -13.59
N THR A 286 -18.67 -20.49 -14.44
CA THR A 286 -17.98 -19.46 -15.22
C THR A 286 -18.43 -18.05 -14.84
N ARG A 287 -18.81 -17.86 -13.56
CA ARG A 287 -19.26 -16.54 -13.07
C ARG A 287 -18.22 -15.46 -13.33
N THR A 288 -18.69 -14.27 -13.71
CA THR A 288 -17.86 -13.10 -14.06
C THR A 288 -17.84 -12.03 -12.97
N ASN A 289 -18.46 -12.29 -11.84
CA ASN A 289 -18.49 -11.37 -10.71
C ASN A 289 -18.12 -12.09 -9.41
N TRP A 290 -17.59 -11.34 -8.49
CA TRP A 290 -17.34 -11.81 -7.14
C TRP A 290 -18.12 -10.92 -6.17
N ASN A 291 -18.93 -11.56 -5.34
CA ASN A 291 -19.74 -10.89 -4.34
C ASN A 291 -19.21 -11.26 -2.94
N PRO A 292 -18.19 -10.54 -2.44
CA PRO A 292 -17.73 -10.70 -1.06
C PRO A 292 -18.75 -10.09 -0.11
N ASP A 293 -18.80 -10.58 1.13
CA ASP A 293 -19.59 -9.99 2.20
C ASP A 293 -18.88 -8.72 2.72
N ILE A 294 -19.09 -7.59 2.02
CA ILE A 294 -18.52 -6.30 2.42
C ILE A 294 -19.47 -5.59 3.37
N ASN A 295 -18.95 -5.22 4.54
CA ASN A 295 -19.72 -4.43 5.50
C ASN A 295 -18.82 -3.51 6.30
N LEU A 296 -19.43 -2.48 6.90
CA LEU A 296 -18.74 -1.54 7.78
C LEU A 296 -19.13 -1.83 9.22
N ASN A 297 -18.15 -2.20 10.04
CA ASN A 297 -18.33 -2.41 11.47
C ASN A 297 -17.91 -1.15 12.22
N CYS A 298 -18.81 -0.65 13.06
CA CYS A 298 -18.62 0.59 13.80
C CYS A 298 -18.89 0.41 15.27
N THR A 299 -18.06 0.99 16.12
CA THR A 299 -18.28 1.08 17.55
C THR A 299 -19.04 2.36 17.84
N TYR A 300 -20.22 2.23 18.43
CA TYR A 300 -21.07 3.33 18.88
C TYR A 300 -20.94 3.49 20.38
N CYS A 301 -20.92 4.75 20.84
CA CYS A 301 -20.85 5.10 22.25
C CYS A 301 -22.14 5.80 22.69
N PHE A 302 -22.75 5.26 23.73
CA PHE A 302 -23.92 5.80 24.41
C PHE A 302 -23.45 6.61 25.63
N LEU A 303 -23.78 7.88 25.66
CA LEU A 303 -23.43 8.80 26.74
C LEU A 303 -24.52 8.87 27.83
N SER A 304 -24.17 9.44 28.96
CA SER A 304 -25.17 9.85 29.95
C SER A 304 -26.04 10.99 29.41
N ASN A 305 -27.30 11.09 29.86
CA ASN A 305 -28.23 12.11 29.38
C ASN A 305 -27.71 13.55 29.50
N ASP A 306 -26.97 13.83 30.55
CA ASP A 306 -26.44 15.18 30.79
C ASP A 306 -25.28 15.51 29.84
N GLU A 307 -24.42 14.52 29.58
CA GLU A 307 -23.32 14.66 28.63
C GLU A 307 -23.81 14.73 27.19
N SER A 308 -24.76 13.88 26.80
CA SER A 308 -25.39 13.91 25.47
C SER A 308 -26.03 15.28 25.17
N LYS A 309 -26.74 15.88 26.16
CA LYS A 309 -27.29 17.24 26.03
C LYS A 309 -26.20 18.30 25.86
N LEU A 310 -25.07 18.17 26.55
CA LEU A 310 -23.94 19.09 26.40
C LEU A 310 -23.34 19.02 24.99
N PHE A 311 -23.14 17.81 24.45
CA PHE A 311 -22.67 17.62 23.06
C PHE A 311 -23.66 18.17 22.04
N ALA A 312 -24.95 17.98 22.25
CA ALA A 312 -25.99 18.46 21.34
C ALA A 312 -26.13 19.99 21.35
N LYS A 313 -25.93 20.62 22.51
CA LYS A 313 -26.12 22.08 22.70
C LYS A 313 -24.91 22.91 22.30
N ASN A 314 -23.70 22.42 22.60
CA ASN A 314 -22.48 23.18 22.45
C ASN A 314 -21.85 22.92 21.09
N GLU A 315 -21.21 23.94 20.53
CA GLU A 315 -20.36 23.81 19.36
C GLU A 315 -19.19 22.85 19.67
N GLN A 316 -18.95 21.90 18.77
CA GLN A 316 -17.82 20.97 18.85
C GLN A 316 -16.81 21.28 17.75
N LYS A 317 -15.53 21.32 18.11
CA LYS A 317 -14.42 21.59 17.18
C LYS A 317 -13.37 20.49 17.27
N TYR A 318 -13.06 19.88 16.13
CA TYR A 318 -12.04 18.85 16.05
C TYR A 318 -10.94 19.26 15.08
N LEU A 319 -9.71 19.28 15.58
CA LEU A 319 -8.54 19.46 14.73
C LEU A 319 -8.30 18.15 13.97
N ILE A 320 -8.19 18.24 12.65
CA ILE A 320 -8.01 17.09 11.77
C ILE A 320 -6.79 17.26 10.89
N LYS A 321 -6.21 16.15 10.45
CA LYS A 321 -5.31 16.09 9.32
C LYS A 321 -6.14 15.85 8.06
N GLN A 322 -6.17 16.84 7.18
CA GLN A 322 -6.75 16.70 5.85
C GLN A 322 -5.66 16.24 4.89
N ILE A 323 -5.99 15.27 4.06
CA ILE A 323 -5.04 14.64 3.15
C ILE A 323 -5.27 15.19 1.75
N TYR A 324 -4.20 15.50 1.06
CA TYR A 324 -4.20 15.88 -0.34
C TYR A 324 -3.18 15.05 -1.09
N GLU A 325 -3.65 14.28 -2.07
CA GLU A 325 -2.82 13.35 -2.84
C GLU A 325 -2.74 13.78 -4.29
N ARG A 326 -1.54 13.79 -4.85
CA ARG A 326 -1.34 14.14 -6.25
C ARG A 326 -0.25 13.28 -6.90
N PRO A 327 -0.57 12.64 -8.04
CA PRO A 327 0.41 11.97 -8.87
C PRO A 327 1.06 12.93 -9.87
N TYR A 328 2.33 12.70 -10.17
CA TYR A 328 3.09 13.34 -11.25
C TYR A 328 3.69 12.24 -12.12
N TYR A 329 3.39 12.26 -13.40
CA TYR A 329 3.73 11.17 -14.32
C TYR A 329 4.93 11.50 -15.19
N ASN A 330 5.54 10.46 -15.79
CA ASN A 330 6.61 10.55 -16.78
C ASN A 330 7.90 11.24 -16.29
N ILE A 331 8.32 10.88 -15.09
CA ILE A 331 9.52 11.43 -14.48
C ILE A 331 10.74 10.60 -14.89
N THR A 332 11.80 11.29 -15.32
CA THR A 332 13.10 10.69 -15.67
C THR A 332 14.23 11.65 -15.33
N ASN A 333 15.33 11.13 -14.75
CA ASN A 333 16.54 11.88 -14.44
C ASN A 333 16.27 13.15 -13.60
N GLN A 334 16.81 14.30 -13.98
CA GLN A 334 16.60 15.58 -13.30
C GLN A 334 15.25 16.16 -13.68
N ASN A 335 14.45 16.46 -12.69
CA ASN A 335 13.09 16.98 -12.90
C ASN A 335 12.71 18.00 -11.82
N LYS A 336 11.72 18.82 -12.14
CA LYS A 336 11.17 19.81 -11.25
C LYS A 336 9.65 19.77 -11.35
N VAL A 337 8.98 19.57 -10.23
CA VAL A 337 7.52 19.52 -10.16
C VAL A 337 6.99 20.59 -9.24
N GLN A 338 5.91 21.25 -9.66
CA GLN A 338 5.21 22.23 -8.85
C GLN A 338 4.12 21.53 -8.01
N LEU A 339 4.12 21.81 -6.71
CA LEU A 339 3.10 21.35 -5.77
C LEU A 339 2.03 22.42 -5.61
N ASP A 340 0.75 22.01 -5.64
CA ASP A 340 -0.38 22.89 -5.29
C ASP A 340 -0.59 22.92 -3.77
N SER A 341 0.48 23.20 -3.03
CA SER A 341 0.48 23.20 -1.57
C SER A 341 -0.16 24.47 -1.03
N ILE A 342 -1.27 24.32 -0.32
CA ILE A 342 -2.03 25.45 0.27
C ILE A 342 -2.31 25.16 1.75
N GLY A 343 -2.35 26.21 2.58
CA GLY A 343 -2.69 26.11 3.99
C GLY A 343 -1.53 25.69 4.87
N MET A 344 -1.85 25.12 6.02
CA MET A 344 -0.90 24.70 7.05
C MET A 344 -0.48 23.26 6.80
N ILE A 345 0.69 23.04 6.24
CA ILE A 345 1.24 21.72 5.93
C ILE A 345 2.02 21.18 7.13
N ILE A 346 1.70 19.97 7.56
CA ILE A 346 2.36 19.24 8.65
C ILE A 346 3.56 18.47 8.10
N SER A 347 3.32 17.67 7.06
CA SER A 347 4.31 16.79 6.47
C SER A 347 3.96 16.41 5.04
N TRP A 348 4.97 15.99 4.31
CA TRP A 348 4.86 15.31 3.04
C TRP A 348 5.35 13.88 3.17
N MET A 349 4.58 12.94 2.61
CA MET A 349 5.03 11.60 2.27
C MET A 349 5.05 11.49 0.76
N PHE A 350 6.08 10.89 0.20
CA PHE A 350 6.15 10.72 -1.24
C PHE A 350 6.96 9.47 -1.60
N TYR A 351 6.66 8.90 -2.74
CA TYR A 351 7.38 7.76 -3.29
C TYR A 351 7.37 7.80 -4.81
N PHE A 352 8.38 7.16 -5.39
CA PHE A 352 8.45 6.93 -6.81
C PHE A 352 8.05 5.49 -7.12
N GLN A 353 7.36 5.30 -8.21
CA GLN A 353 6.92 4.01 -8.69
C GLN A 353 7.22 3.89 -10.18
N ARG A 354 7.56 2.70 -10.65
CA ARG A 354 7.73 2.46 -12.10
C ARG A 354 6.37 2.57 -12.81
N SER A 355 6.34 3.15 -13.99
CA SER A 355 5.11 3.29 -14.79
C SER A 355 4.54 1.95 -15.28
N ASP A 356 5.36 0.88 -15.29
CA ASP A 356 4.97 -0.47 -15.70
C ASP A 356 4.52 -1.39 -14.53
N VAL A 357 4.30 -0.82 -13.35
CA VAL A 357 3.91 -1.55 -12.14
C VAL A 357 2.59 -2.31 -12.30
N ASN A 358 1.68 -1.79 -13.11
CA ASN A 358 0.39 -2.39 -13.41
C ASN A 358 0.48 -3.72 -14.18
N LEU A 359 1.59 -3.96 -14.90
CA LEU A 359 1.81 -5.23 -15.60
C LEU A 359 2.01 -6.41 -14.65
N ARG A 360 2.36 -6.12 -13.39
CA ARG A 360 2.68 -7.10 -12.35
C ARG A 360 1.87 -6.92 -11.07
N ASN A 361 1.01 -5.90 -10.98
CA ASN A 361 0.26 -5.52 -9.77
C ASN A 361 1.14 -5.33 -8.52
N GLU A 362 2.35 -4.79 -8.70
CA GLU A 362 3.31 -4.53 -7.64
C GLU A 362 3.09 -3.15 -6.96
N TRP A 363 1.87 -2.87 -6.53
CA TRP A 363 1.44 -1.55 -6.04
C TRP A 363 2.19 -1.06 -4.79
N SER A 364 2.79 -1.96 -4.02
CA SER A 364 3.62 -1.62 -2.85
C SER A 364 5.12 -1.57 -3.17
N ASN A 365 5.49 -1.66 -4.44
CA ASN A 365 6.88 -1.61 -4.86
C ASN A 365 7.29 -0.15 -5.17
N TYR A 366 8.15 0.40 -4.33
CA TYR A 366 8.72 1.76 -4.45
C TYR A 366 10.18 1.71 -4.92
N THR A 367 10.56 0.66 -5.62
CA THR A 367 11.93 0.43 -6.08
C THR A 367 12.01 0.46 -7.60
N ASN A 368 13.22 0.57 -8.12
CA ASN A 368 13.50 0.44 -9.54
C ASN A 368 13.39 -1.01 -10.04
N TRP A 369 13.29 -1.98 -9.14
CA TRP A 369 13.18 -3.39 -9.51
C TRP A 369 11.77 -3.74 -9.99
N PRO A 370 11.63 -4.71 -10.91
CA PRO A 370 10.32 -5.12 -11.39
C PRO A 370 9.47 -5.75 -10.29
N TYR A 371 10.08 -6.40 -9.30
CA TYR A 371 9.43 -6.96 -8.10
C TYR A 371 10.07 -6.39 -6.85
N ASN A 372 9.30 -6.30 -5.77
CA ASN A 372 9.78 -5.75 -4.50
C ASN A 372 10.93 -6.58 -3.88
N TYR A 373 10.93 -7.89 -4.15
CA TYR A 373 11.98 -8.82 -3.72
C TYR A 373 12.77 -9.30 -4.94
N MET A 374 14.08 -9.13 -4.85
CA MET A 374 15.00 -9.89 -5.71
C MET A 374 15.45 -11.10 -4.90
N PRO A 375 15.45 -12.30 -5.47
CA PRO A 375 15.88 -13.49 -4.76
C PRO A 375 17.37 -13.36 -4.41
N VAL A 376 17.64 -13.18 -3.11
CA VAL A 376 19.00 -12.98 -2.59
C VAL A 376 19.71 -14.32 -2.41
N ASP A 377 18.94 -15.40 -2.17
CA ASP A 377 19.46 -16.70 -1.79
C ASP A 377 19.70 -17.64 -2.97
N VAL A 378 19.39 -17.20 -4.17
CA VAL A 378 19.58 -17.99 -5.38
C VAL A 378 20.88 -17.57 -6.03
N THR A 379 21.94 -18.25 -5.70
CA THR A 379 23.18 -18.14 -6.46
C THR A 379 23.00 -18.84 -7.80
N PRO A 380 23.41 -18.20 -8.92
CA PRO A 380 23.53 -18.90 -10.18
C PRO A 380 24.48 -20.07 -9.94
N ALA A 381 23.99 -21.30 -10.08
CA ALA A 381 24.92 -22.41 -10.07
C ALA A 381 25.83 -22.24 -11.29
N PRO A 382 27.13 -22.24 -11.11
CA PRO A 382 28.01 -22.41 -12.23
C PRO A 382 27.74 -23.80 -12.80
N SER A 383 26.85 -23.87 -13.78
CA SER A 383 26.77 -25.07 -14.57
C SER A 383 28.11 -25.19 -15.28
N SER A 384 28.66 -26.35 -15.21
CA SER A 384 29.80 -26.83 -15.96
C SER A 384 30.05 -26.10 -17.29
N GLY A 385 30.73 -24.99 -17.27
CA GLY A 385 31.40 -24.39 -18.45
C GLY A 385 30.54 -23.58 -19.43
N ASP A 386 29.22 -23.54 -19.32
CA ASP A 386 28.36 -22.89 -20.31
C ASP A 386 27.82 -21.51 -19.88
N TYR A 387 28.27 -20.97 -18.77
CA TYR A 387 28.01 -19.57 -18.47
C TYR A 387 28.88 -18.69 -19.31
N PRO A 388 28.32 -17.70 -20.03
CA PRO A 388 29.17 -16.68 -20.61
C PRO A 388 30.00 -16.11 -19.47
N ASN A 389 31.31 -16.24 -19.60
CA ASN A 389 32.27 -15.64 -18.70
C ASN A 389 31.76 -14.22 -18.39
N PRO A 390 31.62 -13.82 -17.14
CA PRO A 390 31.30 -12.44 -16.86
C PRO A 390 32.31 -11.59 -17.63
N ASP A 391 31.83 -10.63 -18.40
CA ASP A 391 32.66 -9.63 -19.06
C ASP A 391 33.78 -9.26 -18.10
N PRO A 392 35.03 -9.22 -18.52
CA PRO A 392 36.15 -8.80 -17.67
C PRO A 392 35.92 -7.49 -16.93
N ALA A 393 34.96 -6.67 -17.38
CA ALA A 393 34.46 -5.50 -16.70
C ALA A 393 33.45 -5.81 -15.57
N GLY A 394 33.05 -7.05 -15.35
CA GLY A 394 32.10 -7.44 -14.27
C GLY A 394 30.64 -7.09 -14.51
N PHE A 395 30.26 -6.77 -15.74
CA PHE A 395 28.95 -6.21 -16.08
C PHE A 395 28.05 -7.12 -16.91
N SER A 396 28.33 -8.39 -17.05
CA SER A 396 27.41 -9.28 -17.74
C SER A 396 26.23 -9.61 -16.80
N PRO A 397 25.03 -9.06 -17.01
CA PRO A 397 23.89 -9.43 -16.20
C PRO A 397 23.54 -10.88 -16.54
N PHE A 398 23.79 -11.79 -15.64
CA PHE A 398 23.26 -13.12 -15.74
C PHE A 398 21.77 -13.04 -15.37
N ILE A 399 20.91 -13.26 -16.34
CA ILE A 399 19.48 -13.40 -16.15
C ILE A 399 19.13 -14.86 -16.49
N GLY A 400 18.72 -15.62 -15.52
CA GLY A 400 18.38 -17.03 -15.73
C GLY A 400 17.66 -17.65 -14.56
N PRO A 401 17.16 -18.88 -14.72
CA PRO A 401 16.53 -19.61 -13.64
C PRO A 401 17.58 -19.94 -12.55
N GLY A 402 17.22 -19.66 -11.31
CA GLY A 402 18.03 -20.05 -10.18
C GLY A 402 18.00 -21.54 -9.94
N THR A 403 19.07 -22.08 -9.39
CA THR A 403 19.15 -23.47 -8.96
C THR A 403 19.33 -23.59 -7.46
N ASN A 404 18.69 -24.59 -6.89
CA ASN A 404 18.89 -24.98 -5.50
C ASN A 404 20.27 -25.62 -5.30
N PRO A 405 20.78 -25.75 -4.07
CA PRO A 405 22.06 -26.43 -3.80
C PRO A 405 22.12 -27.88 -4.28
N ASP A 406 21.00 -28.53 -4.48
CA ASP A 406 20.87 -29.90 -5.00
C ASP A 406 20.87 -29.97 -6.53
N GLY A 407 21.00 -28.84 -7.22
CA GLY A 407 21.02 -28.74 -8.68
C GLY A 407 19.65 -28.65 -9.34
N THR A 408 18.56 -28.66 -8.57
CA THR A 408 17.20 -28.46 -9.10
C THR A 408 16.91 -26.99 -9.37
N LEU A 409 16.03 -26.71 -10.34
CA LEU A 409 15.59 -25.34 -10.60
C LEU A 409 14.78 -24.80 -9.43
N SER A 410 15.17 -23.63 -8.92
CA SER A 410 14.47 -22.97 -7.79
C SER A 410 13.15 -22.31 -8.20
N GLY A 411 12.89 -22.18 -9.50
CA GLY A 411 11.74 -21.43 -10.01
C GLY A 411 11.88 -19.91 -9.86
N LEU A 412 12.99 -19.42 -9.38
CA LEU A 412 13.28 -17.99 -9.22
C LEU A 412 14.16 -17.50 -10.37
N MET A 413 13.84 -16.33 -10.90
CA MET A 413 14.69 -15.64 -11.86
C MET A 413 15.80 -14.90 -11.11
N ILE A 414 17.03 -15.12 -11.51
CA ILE A 414 18.19 -14.39 -10.98
C ILE A 414 18.50 -13.24 -11.91
N SER A 415 18.50 -12.04 -11.37
CA SER A 415 19.17 -10.92 -12.02
C SER A 415 20.64 -10.93 -11.63
N GLY A 416 21.51 -10.80 -12.62
CA GLY A 416 22.95 -10.80 -12.37
C GLY A 416 23.47 -9.64 -11.53
N ILE A 417 24.76 -9.34 -11.69
CA ILE A 417 25.46 -8.28 -10.96
C ILE A 417 24.70 -6.95 -11.10
N TYR A 418 24.46 -6.28 -9.97
CA TYR A 418 23.86 -4.96 -9.96
C TYR A 418 24.78 -3.95 -10.65
N ASN A 419 24.37 -3.46 -11.78
CA ASN A 419 24.95 -2.26 -12.38
C ASN A 419 24.16 -1.02 -11.93
N PRO A 420 24.58 0.21 -12.25
CA PRO A 420 23.84 1.43 -11.91
C PRO A 420 22.39 1.43 -12.38
N GLN A 421 22.07 0.75 -13.47
CA GLN A 421 20.70 0.62 -14.01
C GLN A 421 19.83 -0.32 -13.15
N ASN A 422 20.46 -1.21 -12.37
CA ASN A 422 19.77 -2.14 -11.46
C ASN A 422 19.78 -1.68 -10.00
N MET A 423 20.15 -0.43 -9.73
CA MET A 423 20.05 0.12 -8.37
C MET A 423 18.60 0.05 -7.89
N LYS A 424 18.43 -0.34 -6.63
CA LYS A 424 17.11 -0.47 -6.01
C LYS A 424 16.42 0.87 -5.81
N GLU A 425 17.17 1.86 -5.35
CA GLU A 425 16.66 3.18 -4.97
C GLU A 425 16.52 4.08 -6.20
N ILE A 426 15.33 4.66 -6.40
CA ILE A 426 15.03 5.50 -7.57
C ILE A 426 15.53 6.93 -7.37
N LEU A 427 15.27 7.53 -6.21
CA LEU A 427 15.68 8.90 -5.89
C LEU A 427 17.15 8.95 -5.55
N VAL A 428 17.88 9.91 -6.11
CA VAL A 428 19.31 10.16 -5.81
C VAL A 428 19.45 11.35 -4.86
N ALA A 429 18.83 12.46 -5.21
CA ALA A 429 18.88 13.69 -4.45
C ALA A 429 17.61 14.53 -4.68
N MET A 430 17.26 15.39 -3.71
CA MET A 430 16.10 16.29 -3.81
C MET A 430 16.36 17.58 -3.07
N GLY A 431 15.82 18.68 -3.61
CA GLY A 431 15.75 20.00 -2.98
C GLY A 431 14.31 20.53 -2.96
N ILE A 432 14.04 21.47 -2.07
CA ILE A 432 12.74 22.12 -1.91
C ILE A 432 12.92 23.61 -2.18
N LEU A 433 12.16 24.13 -3.14
CA LEU A 433 12.16 25.55 -3.50
C LEU A 433 10.82 26.19 -3.11
N LEU A 434 10.92 27.39 -2.56
CA LEU A 434 9.79 28.26 -2.23
C LEU A 434 10.01 29.60 -2.94
N ASP A 435 9.15 29.96 -3.88
CA ASP A 435 9.27 31.14 -4.73
C ASP A 435 10.66 31.28 -5.38
N GLY A 436 11.23 30.17 -5.85
CA GLY A 436 12.54 30.12 -6.50
C GLY A 436 13.76 30.13 -5.55
N GLN A 437 13.55 30.19 -4.24
CA GLN A 437 14.61 30.13 -3.25
C GLN A 437 14.65 28.74 -2.62
N TYR A 438 15.85 28.17 -2.46
CA TYR A 438 15.99 26.91 -1.76
C TYR A 438 15.67 27.08 -0.27
N ARG A 439 14.59 26.43 0.19
CA ARG A 439 14.39 26.16 1.60
C ARG A 439 15.33 25.05 2.08
N GLU A 440 15.38 23.96 1.31
CA GLU A 440 16.35 22.89 1.45
C GLU A 440 17.14 22.80 0.15
N ASN A 441 18.46 22.98 0.25
CA ASN A 441 19.35 22.72 -0.86
C ASN A 441 19.19 21.27 -1.35
N ILE A 442 19.73 20.95 -2.50
CA ILE A 442 19.73 19.59 -2.99
C ILE A 442 20.49 18.71 -2.01
N LEU A 443 19.76 17.87 -1.29
CA LEU A 443 20.29 16.93 -0.29
C LEU A 443 20.21 15.51 -0.83
N PRO A 444 21.16 14.64 -0.43
CA PRO A 444 21.13 13.23 -0.81
C PRO A 444 19.90 12.52 -0.24
N VAL A 445 19.45 11.49 -0.91
CA VAL A 445 18.23 10.72 -0.59
C VAL A 445 18.17 10.23 0.86
N GLY A 446 19.31 9.93 1.48
CA GLY A 446 19.40 9.46 2.87
C GLY A 446 18.77 10.41 3.89
N VAL A 447 18.71 11.71 3.59
CA VAL A 447 18.02 12.69 4.46
C VAL A 447 16.53 12.37 4.53
N TYR A 448 15.88 12.13 3.39
CA TYR A 448 14.44 11.87 3.27
C TYR A 448 14.07 10.42 3.62
N ASN A 449 15.00 9.48 3.38
CA ASN A 449 14.78 8.06 3.61
C ASN A 449 15.08 7.60 5.05
N PHE A 450 16.03 8.26 5.74
CA PHE A 450 16.48 7.85 7.06
C PHE A 450 16.37 8.96 8.10
N ILE A 451 16.98 10.13 7.90
CA ILE A 451 17.09 11.17 8.94
C ILE A 451 15.71 11.69 9.33
N GLN A 452 14.88 12.05 8.37
CA GLN A 452 13.53 12.58 8.61
C GLN A 452 12.64 11.57 9.33
N LYS A 453 12.77 10.29 9.00
CA LYS A 453 12.03 9.22 9.68
C LYS A 453 12.53 9.01 11.11
N TYR A 454 13.85 8.90 11.29
CA TYR A 454 14.44 8.66 12.59
C TYR A 454 14.15 9.76 13.62
N THR A 455 14.15 11.02 13.17
CA THR A 455 14.03 12.17 14.07
C THR A 455 12.58 12.62 14.33
N ARG A 456 11.62 12.26 13.48
CA ARG A 456 10.27 12.87 13.49
C ARG A 456 9.12 11.88 13.46
N THR A 457 9.39 10.58 13.33
CA THR A 457 8.34 9.57 13.22
C THR A 457 8.57 8.43 14.21
N ASP A 458 7.48 7.80 14.66
CA ASP A 458 7.54 6.70 15.63
C ASP A 458 7.72 5.34 14.99
N GLY A 459 7.44 5.24 13.67
CA GLY A 459 7.47 3.99 12.93
C GLY A 459 8.74 3.82 12.11
N PHE A 460 8.80 2.69 11.41
CA PHE A 460 9.84 2.38 10.44
C PHE A 460 9.22 2.23 9.05
N ALA A 461 9.16 3.33 8.29
CA ALA A 461 8.69 3.30 6.92
C ALA A 461 9.74 2.61 6.01
N PRO A 462 9.31 1.77 5.05
CA PRO A 462 10.21 1.06 4.16
C PRO A 462 11.05 2.03 3.31
N SER A 463 12.19 1.53 2.82
CA SER A 463 13.00 2.27 1.85
C SER A 463 12.18 2.57 0.60
N GLY A 464 12.30 3.80 0.09
CA GLY A 464 11.52 4.27 -1.06
C GLY A 464 10.24 5.02 -0.71
N LEU A 465 9.69 4.87 0.50
CA LEU A 465 8.70 5.78 1.06
C LEU A 465 9.43 6.92 1.78
N TYR A 466 9.54 8.07 1.15
CA TYR A 466 10.25 9.23 1.64
C TYR A 466 9.35 10.11 2.49
N CYS A 467 9.95 10.82 3.46
CA CYS A 467 9.23 11.74 4.34
C CYS A 467 9.97 13.08 4.41
N TYR A 468 9.21 14.17 4.48
CA TYR A 468 9.68 15.48 4.86
C TYR A 468 8.69 16.13 5.84
N ASN A 469 9.16 16.54 7.01
CA ASN A 469 8.30 16.93 8.11
C ASN A 469 8.55 18.40 8.50
N PHE A 470 7.47 19.20 8.50
CA PHE A 470 7.48 20.59 9.01
C PHE A 470 7.14 20.64 10.51
N CYS A 471 6.60 19.54 11.04
CA CYS A 471 6.29 19.36 12.45
C CYS A 471 7.43 18.68 13.22
N LEU A 472 7.34 18.68 14.56
CA LEU A 472 8.30 18.00 15.43
C LEU A 472 7.95 16.52 15.64
N ASP A 473 6.66 16.16 15.51
CA ASP A 473 6.13 14.83 15.72
C ASP A 473 4.97 14.59 14.75
N THR A 474 5.01 13.47 14.02
CA THR A 474 3.98 13.08 13.05
C THR A 474 2.91 12.18 13.65
N SER A 475 3.05 11.77 14.92
CA SER A 475 2.17 10.78 15.56
C SER A 475 0.69 11.10 15.36
N PRO A 476 -0.10 10.18 14.80
CA PRO A 476 -1.54 10.38 14.62
C PRO A 476 -2.30 10.35 15.95
N TYR A 477 -1.65 9.87 17.00
CA TYR A 477 -2.21 9.80 18.35
C TYR A 477 -1.97 11.06 19.17
N SER A 478 -1.18 12.02 18.70
CA SER A 478 -1.00 13.31 19.34
C SER A 478 -2.15 14.24 18.97
N LEU A 479 -2.95 14.66 19.97
CA LEU A 479 -4.04 15.62 19.75
C LEU A 479 -3.55 17.07 19.67
N GLN A 480 -2.34 17.32 20.20
CA GLN A 480 -1.73 18.65 20.17
C GLN A 480 -0.90 18.78 18.89
N PRO A 481 -1.08 19.85 18.12
CA PRO A 481 -0.25 20.10 16.95
C PRO A 481 1.20 20.37 17.39
N SER A 482 2.15 19.77 16.68
CA SER A 482 3.58 19.91 16.95
C SER A 482 4.30 20.85 15.97
N GLY A 483 3.55 21.60 15.18
CA GLY A 483 4.03 22.56 14.18
C GLY A 483 3.48 22.30 12.80
N ALA A 484 3.47 23.33 11.99
CA ALA A 484 3.11 23.27 10.57
C ALA A 484 3.70 24.49 9.85
N MET A 485 3.85 24.40 8.55
CA MET A 485 4.29 25.52 7.70
C MET A 485 3.14 26.05 6.87
N ASN A 486 2.94 27.36 6.88
CA ASN A 486 1.91 28.02 6.06
C ASN A 486 2.39 28.20 4.62
N MET A 487 1.99 27.27 3.75
CA MET A 487 2.33 27.30 2.33
C MET A 487 1.52 28.33 1.52
N SER A 488 0.40 28.82 2.03
CA SER A 488 -0.37 29.89 1.35
C SER A 488 0.38 31.22 1.24
N ARG A 489 1.55 31.34 1.87
CA ARG A 489 2.41 32.53 1.74
C ARG A 489 3.33 32.48 0.52
N PHE A 490 3.42 31.34 -0.13
CA PHE A 490 4.28 31.13 -1.30
C PHE A 490 3.41 30.93 -2.54
N THR A 491 3.82 31.53 -3.63
CA THR A 491 3.13 31.39 -4.92
C THR A 491 3.56 30.09 -5.60
N ASN A 492 4.85 29.76 -5.49
CA ASN A 492 5.43 28.58 -6.12
C ASN A 492 6.10 27.71 -5.04
N VAL A 493 5.61 26.49 -4.89
CA VAL A 493 6.22 25.43 -4.07
C VAL A 493 6.67 24.35 -5.02
N GLU A 494 7.96 24.06 -5.08
CA GLU A 494 8.51 23.16 -6.07
C GLU A 494 9.44 22.13 -5.41
N LEU A 495 9.40 20.90 -5.94
CA LEU A 495 10.38 19.86 -5.66
C LEU A 495 11.30 19.73 -6.86
N GLU A 496 12.58 19.93 -6.64
CA GLU A 496 13.63 19.67 -7.63
C GLU A 496 14.38 18.39 -7.21
N PHE A 497 14.44 17.40 -8.08
CA PHE A 497 15.02 16.12 -7.72
C PHE A 497 15.71 15.46 -8.91
N THR A 498 16.59 14.53 -8.59
CA THR A 498 17.28 13.67 -9.55
C THR A 498 16.96 12.22 -9.24
N THR A 499 16.49 11.50 -10.25
CA THR A 499 16.29 10.04 -10.19
C THR A 499 17.39 9.33 -10.97
N ILE A 500 17.53 8.03 -10.75
CA ILE A 500 18.31 7.20 -11.67
C ILE A 500 17.64 7.17 -13.04
N ASN A 501 18.43 6.99 -14.09
CA ASN A 501 17.89 6.87 -15.44
C ASN A 501 17.27 5.49 -15.64
N PRO A 502 16.01 5.43 -16.15
CA PRO A 502 15.46 4.17 -16.61
C PRO A 502 16.23 3.66 -17.84
N PRO A 503 16.21 2.34 -18.11
CA PRO A 503 16.87 1.79 -19.28
C PRO A 503 16.27 2.33 -20.57
N VAL A 504 17.10 2.48 -21.59
CA VAL A 504 16.65 2.87 -22.92
C VAL A 504 15.87 1.70 -23.54
N ASP A 505 14.73 2.00 -24.13
CA ASP A 505 13.92 1.00 -24.84
C ASP A 505 14.72 0.47 -26.06
N PRO A 506 15.03 -0.83 -26.10
CA PRO A 506 15.79 -1.41 -27.22
C PRO A 506 15.07 -1.30 -28.57
N TYR A 507 13.74 -1.11 -28.55
CA TYR A 507 12.92 -0.90 -29.75
C TYR A 507 12.74 0.59 -30.11
N ALA A 508 13.31 1.52 -29.36
CA ALA A 508 13.28 2.96 -29.65
C ALA A 508 14.20 3.38 -30.81
N GLN A 509 14.75 2.44 -31.56
CA GLN A 509 15.70 2.69 -32.63
C GLN A 509 15.08 3.55 -33.74
N VAL A 510 15.83 4.58 -34.11
CA VAL A 510 15.53 5.39 -35.30
C VAL A 510 16.20 4.74 -36.50
N LEU A 511 15.40 4.24 -37.44
CA LEU A 511 15.87 3.69 -38.69
C LEU A 511 16.03 4.83 -39.70
N THR A 512 17.22 5.02 -40.20
CA THR A 512 17.51 5.94 -41.27
C THR A 512 17.05 5.31 -42.59
N ILE A 513 16.22 6.00 -43.35
CA ILE A 513 15.81 5.58 -44.67
C ILE A 513 16.71 6.29 -45.67
N CYS A 514 17.46 5.52 -46.46
CA CYS A 514 18.33 6.05 -47.49
C CYS A 514 17.74 5.78 -48.88
N ASP A 515 17.99 6.69 -49.79
CA ASP A 515 17.69 6.49 -51.22
C ASP A 515 18.48 5.27 -51.74
N PRO A 516 17.84 4.28 -52.34
CA PRO A 516 18.52 3.08 -52.81
C PRO A 516 19.51 3.33 -53.97
N VAL A 517 19.43 4.49 -54.64
CA VAL A 517 20.29 4.82 -55.79
C VAL A 517 21.43 5.76 -55.38
N SER A 518 21.11 6.84 -54.67
CA SER A 518 22.11 7.86 -54.27
C SER A 518 22.77 7.54 -52.92
N GLY A 519 22.15 6.73 -52.06
CA GLY A 519 22.60 6.48 -50.68
C GLY A 519 22.34 7.66 -49.74
N GLU A 520 21.73 8.75 -50.20
CA GLU A 520 21.41 9.89 -49.37
C GLU A 520 20.27 9.60 -48.40
N ILE A 521 20.31 10.22 -47.22
CA ILE A 521 19.27 10.09 -46.21
C ILE A 521 18.03 10.87 -46.67
N ILE A 522 16.95 10.16 -46.99
CA ILE A 522 15.68 10.73 -47.42
C ILE A 522 14.64 10.79 -46.32
N GLY A 523 14.85 10.11 -45.22
CA GLY A 523 13.92 10.15 -44.10
C GLY A 523 14.39 9.36 -42.89
N VAL A 524 13.57 9.39 -41.87
CA VAL A 524 13.80 8.67 -40.61
C VAL A 524 12.50 7.96 -40.26
N ASN A 525 12.56 6.64 -40.07
CA ASN A 525 11.46 5.87 -39.52
C ASN A 525 11.70 5.67 -38.00
N LYS A 526 10.81 6.20 -37.19
CA LYS A 526 10.83 6.04 -35.76
C LYS A 526 9.63 5.16 -35.36
N PRO A 527 9.84 3.86 -35.19
CA PRO A 527 8.76 2.91 -34.93
C PRO A 527 8.05 3.14 -33.59
N THR A 528 8.71 3.81 -32.66
CA THR A 528 8.14 4.20 -31.38
C THR A 528 8.62 5.57 -30.93
N TRP A 529 7.73 6.34 -30.28
CA TRP A 529 8.08 7.62 -29.63
C TRP A 529 8.61 7.42 -28.20
N ARG A 530 8.55 6.21 -27.71
CA ARG A 530 9.02 5.84 -26.38
C ARG A 530 10.53 5.79 -26.38
N ILE A 531 11.16 6.57 -25.51
CA ILE A 531 12.62 6.64 -25.38
C ILE A 531 13.13 5.63 -24.37
N TYR A 532 12.39 5.46 -23.28
CA TYR A 532 12.73 4.57 -22.18
C TYR A 532 11.75 3.41 -22.10
N ASP A 533 12.21 2.29 -21.60
CA ASP A 533 11.41 1.08 -21.39
C ASP A 533 10.27 1.34 -20.39
N TYR A 534 10.56 2.09 -19.33
CA TYR A 534 9.61 2.62 -18.37
C TYR A 534 10.09 3.96 -17.85
N ASN A 535 9.18 4.75 -17.30
CA ASN A 535 9.45 5.98 -16.57
C ASN A 535 9.08 5.80 -15.10
N TYR A 536 9.26 6.85 -14.30
CA TYR A 536 8.78 6.86 -12.93
C TYR A 536 7.56 7.77 -12.78
N ASP A 537 6.69 7.41 -11.86
CA ASP A 537 5.58 8.23 -11.42
C ASP A 537 5.82 8.62 -9.95
N LEU A 538 5.74 9.90 -9.65
CA LEU A 538 5.88 10.43 -8.31
C LEU A 538 4.49 10.61 -7.69
N TYR A 539 4.27 10.03 -6.54
CA TYR A 539 3.07 10.24 -5.73
C TYR A 539 3.42 11.06 -4.50
N VAL A 540 2.76 12.20 -4.34
CA VAL A 540 2.92 13.08 -3.19
C VAL A 540 1.64 13.10 -2.37
N MET A 541 1.78 12.88 -1.06
CA MET A 541 0.71 12.93 -0.08
C MET A 541 1.02 14.04 0.92
N GLU A 542 0.19 15.06 0.95
CA GLU A 542 0.32 16.19 1.87
C GLU A 542 -0.65 16.03 3.03
N GLU A 543 -0.16 16.19 4.23
CA GLU A 543 -0.98 16.30 5.44
C GLU A 543 -1.14 17.78 5.81
N ARG A 544 -2.38 18.26 5.76
CA ARG A 544 -2.76 19.65 6.08
C ARG A 544 -3.55 19.72 7.36
N VAL A 545 -3.34 20.75 8.14
CA VAL A 545 -4.17 21.05 9.32
C VAL A 545 -5.47 21.68 8.87
N ASN A 546 -6.58 21.12 9.31
CA ASN A 546 -7.90 21.72 9.17
C ASN A 546 -8.74 21.43 10.43
N MET A 547 -9.91 22.01 10.50
CA MET A 547 -10.82 21.84 11.63
C MET A 547 -12.23 21.49 11.14
N VAL A 548 -12.79 20.44 11.72
CA VAL A 548 -14.21 20.10 11.54
C VAL A 548 -15.00 20.76 12.67
N ILE A 549 -16.06 21.48 12.32
CA ILE A 549 -16.95 22.17 13.26
C ILE A 549 -18.33 21.56 13.17
N PHE A 550 -18.92 21.29 14.32
CA PHE A 550 -20.31 20.89 14.48
C PHE A 550 -21.06 22.02 15.15
N ILE A 551 -21.96 22.66 14.41
CA ILE A 551 -22.74 23.80 14.87
C ILE A 551 -24.13 23.80 14.25
N GLY A 552 -25.16 24.11 15.04
CA GLY A 552 -26.52 24.26 14.55
C GLY A 552 -27.10 23.01 13.89
N GLY A 553 -26.67 21.83 14.28
CA GLY A 553 -27.15 20.56 13.72
C GLY A 553 -26.47 20.13 12.42
N ASN A 554 -25.40 20.83 12.01
CA ASN A 554 -24.62 20.58 10.80
C ASN A 554 -23.14 20.34 11.14
N ALA A 555 -22.43 19.65 10.24
CA ALA A 555 -20.98 19.54 10.30
C ALA A 555 -20.34 20.17 9.06
N GLY A 556 -19.18 20.78 9.23
CA GLY A 556 -18.45 21.37 8.11
C GLY A 556 -16.98 21.59 8.41
N LEU A 557 -16.19 21.86 7.35
CA LEU A 557 -14.82 22.30 7.45
C LEU A 557 -14.76 23.80 7.73
N LEU A 558 -13.88 24.20 8.64
CA LEU A 558 -13.67 25.62 8.93
C LEU A 558 -12.98 26.35 7.77
N TYR A 559 -11.99 25.68 7.16
CA TYR A 559 -11.28 26.20 6.01
C TYR A 559 -11.66 25.39 4.78
N ALA A 560 -12.30 26.05 3.81
CA ALA A 560 -12.54 25.45 2.50
C ALA A 560 -11.21 25.41 1.73
N THR A 561 -10.85 24.23 1.20
CA THR A 561 -9.65 24.01 0.39
C THR A 561 -10.03 23.51 -0.98
#